data_6edaac6cfce2b2b79b6d66371e73e50c
#
_entry.id   6edaac6cfce2b2b79b6d66371e73e50c
#
_cell.length_a   1.000
_cell.length_b   1.000
_cell.length_c   1.000
_cell.angle_alpha   90.00
_cell.angle_beta   90.00
_cell.angle_gamma   90.00
#
_symmetry.space_group_name_H-M   'P 1'
#
loop_
_entity.id
_entity.type
_entity.pdbx_description
1 polymer ?
#
loop_
_entity_poly.entity_id
_entity_poly.type
_entity_poly.pdbx_seq_one_letter_code
_entity_poly.pdbx_strand_id
1 'polypeptide(L)'
;MEAADLWLHDGEKLLLIDGRMLPAADGGRREVIEPATGTPLSTVAACGPLDALRAIEAARAAADDGPWPRMSAGERATRLMDLAQRVAEDAQTLARIEARDSGRALRETRQDVRYAVALLQREAQRTSEAEGRWRRSGRTLEAAATGAPLGVVAVAAGAHAPLRAAIGVLAPALAAGNCVIVLPDVRTPLSALRLAEIVRAAGMPPGALQVLSGGRDAAVSLAGEERLDLLVAELGLDDANYLRAARAGRPLRAGPGAKGTLVVLNGADPAVAADHAMLGACYAQGAIPAGVQRVIAQRKVHDHLVLELISRATSLTLANPIDPDCEVGPLTSEGQREAVEAALAAARAEGATLVYGGVRGEDVRHRGGFFLQPAVLVEAKPRMAAWSGDVPGPVLLVHEAADADAAWAAIPGRGPVGLFGAQGSAFGRIGADLPGRDLWHDTWNLADALEDPRWTTWRQEDFSTRRTIFRAVPDGSGWFLGSV
;
A
#
# COMPACT_ATOMS: atom_id res chain seq x y z
N MET A 1 -30.61 7.29 5.16
CA MET A 1 -29.38 6.65 5.62
C MET A 1 -28.71 6.05 4.40
N GLU A 2 -27.45 6.36 4.16
CA GLU A 2 -26.74 5.88 2.99
C GLU A 2 -26.37 4.39 3.12
N ALA A 3 -26.14 3.71 1.98
CA ALA A 3 -25.85 2.26 1.97
C ALA A 3 -24.63 1.91 2.83
N ALA A 4 -23.60 2.76 2.87
CA ALA A 4 -22.44 2.59 3.72
C ALA A 4 -22.80 2.60 5.20
N ASP A 5 -23.63 3.54 5.64
CA ASP A 5 -24.07 3.65 7.05
C ASP A 5 -24.90 2.44 7.47
N LEU A 6 -25.80 1.98 6.58
CA LEU A 6 -26.57 0.77 6.80
C LEU A 6 -25.64 -0.43 7.02
N TRP A 7 -24.68 -0.61 6.12
CA TRP A 7 -23.75 -1.72 6.21
C TRP A 7 -22.86 -1.63 7.48
N LEU A 8 -22.34 -0.46 7.81
CA LEU A 8 -21.46 -0.27 8.98
C LEU A 8 -22.13 -0.68 10.30
N HIS A 9 -23.43 -0.43 10.43
CA HIS A 9 -24.21 -0.72 11.65
C HIS A 9 -25.02 -2.02 11.60
N ASP A 10 -24.98 -2.76 10.49
CA ASP A 10 -25.70 -4.03 10.33
C ASP A 10 -24.88 -5.22 10.85
N GLY A 11 -24.89 -5.42 12.16
CA GLY A 11 -24.32 -6.61 12.81
C GLY A 11 -22.80 -6.73 12.70
N GLU A 12 -22.30 -7.91 13.04
CA GLU A 12 -20.89 -8.28 13.00
C GLU A 12 -20.39 -8.52 11.56
N LYS A 13 -19.24 -7.96 11.18
CA LYS A 13 -18.59 -8.24 9.89
C LYS A 13 -17.76 -9.51 10.00
N LEU A 14 -18.02 -10.45 9.10
CA LEU A 14 -17.53 -11.82 9.18
C LEU A 14 -16.24 -12.01 8.35
N LEU A 15 -15.49 -13.05 8.67
CA LEU A 15 -14.33 -13.51 7.89
C LEU A 15 -14.82 -14.22 6.62
N LEU A 16 -14.07 -14.11 5.53
CA LEU A 16 -14.26 -14.97 4.34
C LEU A 16 -13.24 -16.10 4.38
N ILE A 17 -13.71 -17.33 4.60
CA ILE A 17 -12.88 -18.54 4.56
C ILE A 17 -13.62 -19.60 3.74
N ASP A 18 -12.94 -20.17 2.75
CA ASP A 18 -13.47 -21.21 1.85
C ASP A 18 -14.82 -20.83 1.19
N GLY A 19 -14.92 -19.57 0.72
CA GLY A 19 -16.13 -19.05 0.11
C GLY A 19 -17.31 -18.79 1.07
N ARG A 20 -17.11 -18.93 2.38
CA ARG A 20 -18.13 -18.76 3.41
C ARG A 20 -17.82 -17.57 4.31
N MET A 21 -18.87 -16.82 4.66
CA MET A 21 -18.78 -15.79 5.69
C MET A 21 -18.92 -16.45 7.05
N LEU A 22 -17.89 -16.39 7.90
CA LEU A 22 -17.79 -17.09 9.17
C LEU A 22 -17.44 -16.14 10.32
N PRO A 23 -17.99 -16.32 11.52
CA PRO A 23 -17.46 -15.66 12.72
C PRO A 23 -16.07 -16.23 13.06
N ALA A 24 -15.35 -15.57 13.97
CA ALA A 24 -14.10 -16.12 14.51
C ALA A 24 -14.34 -17.47 15.19
N ALA A 25 -13.39 -18.39 15.07
CA ALA A 25 -13.50 -19.76 15.55
C ALA A 25 -13.71 -19.87 17.06
N ASP A 26 -13.16 -18.93 17.81
CA ASP A 26 -13.30 -18.82 19.27
C ASP A 26 -14.44 -17.88 19.70
N GLY A 27 -15.20 -17.33 18.75
CA GLY A 27 -16.25 -16.34 18.96
C GLY A 27 -15.71 -14.93 19.28
N GLY A 28 -14.41 -14.71 19.09
CA GLY A 28 -13.77 -13.42 19.33
C GLY A 28 -14.35 -12.30 18.46
N ARG A 29 -14.57 -11.13 19.08
CA ARG A 29 -15.09 -9.93 18.40
C ARG A 29 -14.23 -8.72 18.79
N ARG A 30 -14.18 -7.75 17.88
CA ARG A 30 -13.51 -6.49 18.15
C ARG A 30 -14.31 -5.33 17.57
N GLU A 31 -14.35 -4.24 18.34
CA GLU A 31 -14.86 -2.95 17.85
C GLU A 31 -13.80 -2.29 16.98
N VAL A 32 -14.24 -1.73 15.86
CA VAL A 32 -13.47 -0.83 15.00
C VAL A 32 -13.85 0.58 15.39
N ILE A 33 -12.86 1.41 15.67
CA ILE A 33 -13.07 2.78 16.14
C ILE A 33 -13.04 3.75 14.97
N GLU A 34 -14.03 4.64 14.88
CA GLU A 34 -14.06 5.71 13.90
C GLU A 34 -13.05 6.81 14.25
N PRO A 35 -12.03 7.05 13.42
CA PRO A 35 -10.99 8.03 13.72
C PRO A 35 -11.50 9.46 13.93
N ALA A 36 -12.60 9.83 13.25
CA ALA A 36 -13.18 11.18 13.34
C ALA A 36 -13.88 11.47 14.66
N THR A 37 -14.32 10.43 15.38
CA THR A 37 -15.12 10.59 16.60
C THR A 37 -14.48 9.93 17.82
N GLY A 38 -13.56 8.98 17.62
CA GLY A 38 -13.00 8.15 18.67
C GLY A 38 -14.00 7.14 19.27
N THR A 39 -15.14 6.92 18.61
CA THR A 39 -16.21 6.04 19.08
C THR A 39 -16.31 4.77 18.22
N PRO A 40 -16.96 3.69 18.70
CA PRO A 40 -17.17 2.49 17.92
C PRO A 40 -17.94 2.77 16.61
N LEU A 41 -17.39 2.30 15.51
CA LEU A 41 -17.96 2.40 14.15
C LEU A 41 -18.67 1.12 13.75
N SER A 42 -18.06 -0.03 14.01
CA SER A 42 -18.57 -1.34 13.62
C SER A 42 -17.97 -2.44 14.48
N THR A 43 -18.53 -3.63 14.43
CA THR A 43 -17.99 -4.82 15.09
C THR A 43 -17.53 -5.83 14.02
N VAL A 44 -16.35 -6.41 14.21
CA VAL A 44 -15.78 -7.42 13.32
C VAL A 44 -15.44 -8.71 14.07
N ALA A 45 -15.49 -9.84 13.38
CA ALA A 45 -14.94 -11.09 13.84
C ALA A 45 -13.43 -10.94 14.06
N ALA A 46 -12.91 -11.20 15.25
CA ALA A 46 -11.50 -11.08 15.58
C ALA A 46 -10.77 -12.39 15.27
N CYS A 47 -10.24 -12.52 14.07
CA CYS A 47 -9.48 -13.70 13.62
C CYS A 47 -8.34 -14.04 14.58
N GLY A 48 -8.32 -15.26 15.08
CA GLY A 48 -7.24 -15.85 15.87
C GLY A 48 -6.33 -16.76 15.04
N PRO A 49 -5.33 -17.42 15.70
CA PRO A 49 -4.43 -18.36 15.04
C PRO A 49 -5.16 -19.54 14.36
N LEU A 50 -6.25 -20.02 14.95
CA LEU A 50 -7.03 -21.12 14.38
C LEU A 50 -7.71 -20.72 13.05
N ASP A 51 -8.20 -19.50 12.95
CA ASP A 51 -8.81 -19.00 11.70
C ASP A 51 -7.75 -18.80 10.63
N ALA A 52 -6.56 -18.32 11.00
CA ALA A 52 -5.42 -18.21 10.10
C ALA A 52 -5.03 -19.58 9.53
N LEU A 53 -4.97 -20.62 10.36
CA LEU A 53 -4.70 -22.00 9.93
C LEU A 53 -5.80 -22.51 8.99
N ARG A 54 -7.07 -22.33 9.30
CA ARG A 54 -8.20 -22.72 8.43
C ARG A 54 -8.13 -22.02 7.07
N ALA A 55 -7.79 -20.73 7.06
CA ALA A 55 -7.65 -19.98 5.82
C ALA A 55 -6.50 -20.51 4.94
N ILE A 56 -5.35 -20.87 5.56
CA ILE A 56 -4.22 -21.48 4.84
C ILE A 56 -4.61 -22.87 4.32
N GLU A 57 -5.29 -23.70 5.11
CA GLU A 57 -5.74 -25.02 4.69
C GLU A 57 -6.68 -24.93 3.48
N ALA A 58 -7.66 -24.03 3.53
CA ALA A 58 -8.57 -23.77 2.42
C ALA A 58 -7.84 -23.27 1.17
N ALA A 59 -6.92 -22.29 1.34
CA ALA A 59 -6.15 -21.74 0.23
C ALA A 59 -5.21 -22.80 -0.37
N ARG A 60 -4.56 -23.65 0.45
CA ARG A 60 -3.67 -24.71 -0.03
C ARG A 60 -4.42 -25.78 -0.79
N ALA A 61 -5.54 -26.27 -0.24
CA ALA A 61 -6.40 -27.23 -0.94
C ALA A 61 -6.89 -26.70 -2.30
N ALA A 62 -7.28 -25.42 -2.34
CA ALA A 62 -7.70 -24.76 -3.58
C ALA A 62 -6.53 -24.54 -4.57
N ALA A 63 -5.33 -24.29 -4.09
CA ALA A 63 -4.15 -24.11 -4.94
C ALA A 63 -3.67 -25.44 -5.54
N ASP A 64 -3.78 -26.55 -4.79
CA ASP A 64 -3.33 -27.86 -5.25
C ASP A 64 -4.37 -28.51 -6.17
N ASP A 65 -5.65 -28.52 -5.78
CA ASP A 65 -6.69 -29.29 -6.41
C ASP A 65 -7.94 -28.49 -6.84
N GLY A 66 -8.04 -27.24 -6.44
CA GLY A 66 -9.20 -26.39 -6.73
C GLY A 66 -9.34 -25.97 -8.20
N PRO A 67 -10.47 -25.38 -8.56
CA PRO A 67 -10.74 -24.95 -9.92
C PRO A 67 -9.94 -23.73 -10.34
N TRP A 68 -9.60 -22.80 -9.41
CA TRP A 68 -8.99 -21.52 -9.75
C TRP A 68 -7.66 -21.64 -10.51
N PRO A 69 -6.62 -22.37 -10.04
CA PRO A 69 -5.37 -22.52 -10.77
C PRO A 69 -5.51 -23.34 -12.05
N ARG A 70 -6.58 -24.16 -12.17
CA ARG A 70 -6.86 -25.00 -13.36
C ARG A 70 -7.66 -24.27 -14.44
N MET A 71 -8.25 -23.11 -14.12
CA MET A 71 -8.92 -22.26 -15.12
C MET A 71 -7.93 -21.81 -16.19
N SER A 72 -8.38 -21.75 -17.44
CA SER A 72 -7.64 -21.09 -18.51
C SER A 72 -7.42 -19.60 -18.18
N ALA A 73 -6.45 -18.98 -18.82
CA ALA A 73 -6.19 -17.55 -18.68
C ALA A 73 -7.45 -16.72 -19.00
N GLY A 74 -8.21 -17.08 -20.05
CA GLY A 74 -9.45 -16.40 -20.43
C GLY A 74 -10.56 -16.53 -19.38
N GLU A 75 -10.73 -17.71 -18.76
CA GLU A 75 -11.71 -17.88 -17.69
C GLU A 75 -11.35 -17.06 -16.45
N ARG A 76 -10.08 -17.04 -16.03
CA ARG A 76 -9.63 -16.17 -14.93
C ARG A 76 -9.82 -14.69 -15.25
N ALA A 77 -9.49 -14.26 -16.49
CA ALA A 77 -9.72 -12.90 -16.96
C ALA A 77 -11.20 -12.51 -16.85
N THR A 78 -12.12 -13.37 -17.28
CA THR A 78 -13.56 -13.14 -17.15
C THR A 78 -13.98 -12.94 -15.69
N ARG A 79 -13.52 -13.81 -14.78
CA ARG A 79 -13.83 -13.67 -13.34
C ARG A 79 -13.29 -12.41 -12.71
N LEU A 80 -12.08 -11.97 -13.12
CA LEU A 80 -11.51 -10.71 -12.64
C LEU A 80 -12.26 -9.50 -13.19
N MET A 81 -12.75 -9.56 -14.44
CA MET A 81 -13.62 -8.52 -15.00
C MET A 81 -14.98 -8.44 -14.27
N ASP A 82 -15.59 -9.58 -13.96
CA ASP A 82 -16.83 -9.64 -13.18
C ASP A 82 -16.63 -9.04 -11.78
N LEU A 83 -15.47 -9.33 -11.15
CA LEU A 83 -15.12 -8.74 -9.86
C LEU A 83 -14.92 -7.22 -9.97
N ALA A 84 -14.20 -6.75 -11.00
CA ALA A 84 -14.00 -5.33 -11.26
C ALA A 84 -15.33 -4.58 -11.42
N GLN A 85 -16.28 -5.17 -12.16
CA GLN A 85 -17.61 -4.62 -12.37
C GLN A 85 -18.37 -4.48 -11.04
N ARG A 86 -18.36 -5.51 -10.19
CA ARG A 86 -19.03 -5.45 -8.88
C ARG A 86 -18.39 -4.47 -7.91
N VAL A 87 -17.07 -4.34 -7.93
CA VAL A 87 -16.37 -3.29 -7.16
C VAL A 87 -16.77 -1.89 -7.66
N ALA A 88 -16.93 -1.71 -8.99
CA ALA A 88 -17.39 -0.45 -9.57
C ALA A 88 -18.86 -0.13 -9.18
N GLU A 89 -19.74 -1.12 -9.15
CA GLU A 89 -21.13 -0.97 -8.72
C GLU A 89 -21.25 -0.57 -7.24
N ASP A 90 -20.36 -1.04 -6.37
CA ASP A 90 -20.31 -0.72 -4.93
C ASP A 90 -19.37 0.46 -4.59
N ALA A 91 -18.84 1.17 -5.59
CA ALA A 91 -17.75 2.12 -5.42
C ALA A 91 -18.03 3.21 -4.39
N GLN A 92 -19.22 3.77 -4.35
CA GLN A 92 -19.57 4.83 -3.38
C GLN A 92 -19.62 4.27 -1.95
N THR A 93 -20.17 3.08 -1.77
CA THR A 93 -20.24 2.40 -0.48
C THR A 93 -18.85 2.08 0.03
N LEU A 94 -17.98 1.45 -0.79
CA LEU A 94 -16.60 1.14 -0.44
C LEU A 94 -15.79 2.38 -0.08
N ALA A 95 -15.87 3.45 -0.87
CA ALA A 95 -15.13 4.67 -0.61
C ALA A 95 -15.52 5.33 0.72
N ARG A 96 -16.82 5.32 1.06
CA ARG A 96 -17.31 5.90 2.32
C ARG A 96 -16.95 5.00 3.52
N ILE A 97 -17.05 3.68 3.37
CA ILE A 97 -16.59 2.75 4.41
C ILE A 97 -15.11 3.01 4.70
N GLU A 98 -14.26 3.05 3.68
CA GLU A 98 -12.83 3.27 3.85
C GLU A 98 -12.51 4.64 4.45
N ALA A 99 -13.22 5.69 4.05
CA ALA A 99 -13.04 7.03 4.61
C ALA A 99 -13.32 7.06 6.10
N ARG A 100 -14.42 6.45 6.55
CA ARG A 100 -14.78 6.39 7.97
C ARG A 100 -13.87 5.47 8.78
N ASP A 101 -13.44 4.36 8.19
CA ASP A 101 -12.57 3.36 8.82
C ASP A 101 -11.13 3.86 9.00
N SER A 102 -10.58 4.53 7.97
CA SER A 102 -9.18 4.97 7.96
C SER A 102 -8.95 6.41 8.40
N GLY A 103 -9.99 7.23 8.40
CA GLY A 103 -9.87 8.68 8.62
C GLY A 103 -9.46 9.47 7.37
N ARG A 104 -9.23 8.84 6.22
CA ARG A 104 -8.81 9.50 4.97
C ARG A 104 -9.95 10.26 4.31
N ALA A 105 -9.64 11.40 3.70
CA ALA A 105 -10.63 12.20 2.98
C ALA A 105 -11.34 11.36 1.90
N LEU A 106 -12.65 11.49 1.78
CA LEU A 106 -13.49 10.74 0.83
C LEU A 106 -13.01 10.88 -0.62
N ARG A 107 -12.43 12.04 -0.98
CA ARG A 107 -11.82 12.24 -2.31
C ARG A 107 -10.68 11.26 -2.59
N GLU A 108 -9.85 10.94 -1.59
CA GLU A 108 -8.74 9.99 -1.70
C GLU A 108 -9.23 8.55 -1.78
N THR A 109 -10.18 8.18 -0.92
CA THR A 109 -10.72 6.82 -0.92
C THR A 109 -11.55 6.51 -2.17
N ARG A 110 -12.22 7.50 -2.77
CA ARG A 110 -12.81 7.38 -4.11
C ARG A 110 -11.77 7.09 -5.18
N GLN A 111 -10.59 7.72 -5.08
CA GLN A 111 -9.47 7.46 -5.97
C GLN A 111 -8.95 6.03 -5.82
N ASP A 112 -8.84 5.53 -4.60
CA ASP A 112 -8.41 4.14 -4.35
C ASP A 112 -9.38 3.12 -4.92
N VAL A 113 -10.70 3.37 -4.85
CA VAL A 113 -11.68 2.48 -5.50
C VAL A 113 -11.56 2.52 -7.03
N ARG A 114 -11.36 3.70 -7.63
CA ARG A 114 -11.10 3.80 -9.09
C ARG A 114 -9.84 3.03 -9.48
N TYR A 115 -8.76 3.18 -8.71
CA TYR A 115 -7.55 2.40 -8.90
C TYR A 115 -7.80 0.90 -8.78
N ALA A 116 -8.55 0.44 -7.78
CA ALA A 116 -8.88 -0.96 -7.59
C ALA A 116 -9.60 -1.56 -8.81
N VAL A 117 -10.60 -0.85 -9.35
CA VAL A 117 -11.31 -1.24 -10.57
C VAL A 117 -10.37 -1.30 -11.77
N ALA A 118 -9.60 -0.23 -11.99
CA ALA A 118 -8.67 -0.13 -13.12
C ALA A 118 -7.57 -1.21 -13.06
N LEU A 119 -7.05 -1.52 -11.86
CA LEU A 119 -6.04 -2.58 -11.70
C LEU A 119 -6.62 -3.97 -11.97
N LEU A 120 -7.81 -4.28 -11.44
CA LEU A 120 -8.48 -5.56 -11.72
C LEU A 120 -8.72 -5.74 -13.22
N GLN A 121 -9.22 -4.72 -13.92
CA GLN A 121 -9.43 -4.74 -15.36
C GLN A 121 -8.12 -4.94 -16.13
N ARG A 122 -7.08 -4.21 -15.76
CA ARG A 122 -5.76 -4.33 -16.38
C ARG A 122 -5.16 -5.72 -16.19
N GLU A 123 -5.22 -6.26 -14.98
CA GLU A 123 -4.68 -7.60 -14.72
C GLU A 123 -5.50 -8.68 -15.42
N ALA A 124 -6.81 -8.51 -15.56
CA ALA A 124 -7.65 -9.37 -16.38
C ALA A 124 -7.22 -9.38 -17.86
N GLN A 125 -6.99 -8.19 -18.44
CA GLN A 125 -6.50 -8.07 -19.84
C GLN A 125 -5.14 -8.73 -20.00
N ARG A 126 -4.18 -8.45 -19.14
CA ARG A 126 -2.85 -9.05 -19.17
C ARG A 126 -2.86 -10.56 -19.02
N THR A 127 -3.80 -11.09 -18.23
CA THR A 127 -3.96 -12.53 -18.04
C THR A 127 -4.36 -13.21 -19.35
N SER A 128 -5.24 -12.59 -20.13
CA SER A 128 -5.66 -13.12 -21.46
C SER A 128 -4.55 -13.01 -22.52
N GLU A 129 -3.61 -12.09 -22.33
CA GLU A 129 -2.47 -11.84 -23.24
C GLU A 129 -1.19 -12.55 -22.76
N ALA A 130 -1.26 -13.39 -21.73
CA ALA A 130 -0.10 -14.03 -21.12
C ALA A 130 0.74 -14.80 -22.14
N GLU A 131 1.90 -14.26 -22.49
CA GLU A 131 2.82 -14.82 -23.46
C GLU A 131 3.76 -15.84 -22.83
N GLY A 132 3.88 -17.01 -23.47
CA GLY A 132 4.99 -17.92 -23.23
C GLY A 132 6.18 -17.58 -24.14
N ARG A 133 7.39 -17.67 -23.65
CA ARG A 133 8.59 -17.60 -24.49
C ARG A 133 8.87 -18.96 -25.09
N TRP A 134 8.74 -19.05 -26.42
CA TRP A 134 9.12 -20.24 -27.18
C TRP A 134 10.50 -20.02 -27.80
N ARG A 135 11.37 -21.02 -27.70
CA ARG A 135 12.70 -21.00 -28.30
C ARG A 135 13.03 -22.38 -28.87
N ARG A 136 13.49 -22.42 -30.11
CA ARG A 136 14.12 -23.60 -30.69
C ARG A 136 15.62 -23.56 -30.36
N SER A 137 16.14 -24.64 -29.78
CA SER A 137 17.55 -24.81 -29.46
C SER A 137 18.10 -25.97 -30.31
N GLY A 138 18.89 -25.63 -31.33
CA GLY A 138 19.40 -26.63 -32.26
C GLY A 138 18.29 -27.21 -33.15
N ARG A 139 18.50 -28.42 -33.64
CA ARG A 139 17.60 -29.09 -34.61
C ARG A 139 16.51 -29.93 -33.95
N THR A 140 16.75 -30.37 -32.70
CA THR A 140 15.99 -31.43 -32.06
C THR A 140 15.30 -31.03 -30.74
N LEU A 141 15.47 -29.76 -30.28
CA LEU A 141 14.91 -29.31 -29.02
C LEU A 141 14.12 -28.02 -29.15
N GLU A 142 12.92 -28.04 -28.65
CA GLU A 142 12.09 -26.86 -28.41
C GLU A 142 11.91 -26.64 -26.91
N ALA A 143 11.95 -25.39 -26.48
CA ALA A 143 11.69 -25.00 -25.10
C ALA A 143 10.59 -23.92 -25.04
N ALA A 144 9.58 -24.19 -24.26
CA ALA A 144 8.54 -23.21 -23.93
C ALA A 144 8.68 -22.80 -22.47
N ALA A 145 8.94 -21.52 -22.22
CA ALA A 145 8.96 -20.99 -20.86
C ALA A 145 7.64 -20.25 -20.59
N THR A 146 6.93 -20.69 -19.58
CA THR A 146 5.66 -20.07 -19.12
C THR A 146 5.76 -19.70 -17.64
N GLY A 147 4.94 -18.75 -17.18
CA GLY A 147 4.72 -18.53 -15.77
C GLY A 147 3.85 -19.66 -15.20
N ALA A 148 4.17 -20.09 -13.99
CA ALA A 148 3.30 -20.96 -13.19
C ALA A 148 3.03 -20.26 -11.86
N PRO A 149 1.80 -20.35 -11.28
CA PRO A 149 1.51 -19.71 -10.00
C PRO A 149 2.45 -20.24 -8.90
N LEU A 150 2.74 -19.40 -7.92
CA LEU A 150 3.51 -19.80 -6.72
C LEU A 150 2.70 -20.80 -5.87
N GLY A 151 1.39 -20.58 -5.76
CA GLY A 151 0.46 -21.39 -4.98
C GLY A 151 -0.37 -20.52 -4.04
N VAL A 152 0.01 -20.43 -2.77
CA VAL A 152 -0.68 -19.62 -1.76
C VAL A 152 0.11 -18.36 -1.44
N VAL A 153 -0.53 -17.21 -1.64
CA VAL A 153 0.04 -15.88 -1.38
C VAL A 153 -0.78 -15.20 -0.28
N ALA A 154 -0.13 -14.65 0.73
CA ALA A 154 -0.79 -13.80 1.70
C ALA A 154 -0.32 -12.35 1.56
N VAL A 155 -1.24 -11.41 1.84
CA VAL A 155 -0.92 -9.99 1.97
C VAL A 155 -1.33 -9.50 3.35
N ALA A 156 -0.37 -8.93 4.09
CA ALA A 156 -0.62 -8.11 5.28
C ALA A 156 -0.73 -6.66 4.80
N ALA A 157 -1.96 -6.13 4.77
CA ALA A 157 -2.26 -4.80 4.24
C ALA A 157 -2.24 -3.76 5.35
N GLY A 158 -1.50 -2.65 5.13
CA GLY A 158 -1.35 -1.58 6.12
C GLY A 158 -2.57 -0.67 6.21
N ALA A 159 -2.67 0.03 7.34
CA ALA A 159 -3.81 0.91 7.66
C ALA A 159 -3.90 2.18 6.79
N HIS A 160 -2.81 2.58 6.14
CA HIS A 160 -2.73 3.88 5.45
C HIS A 160 -3.55 3.97 4.15
N ALA A 161 -3.81 2.85 3.48
CA ALA A 161 -4.66 2.76 2.28
C ALA A 161 -5.11 1.30 2.12
N PRO A 162 -6.01 0.81 2.99
CA PRO A 162 -6.27 -0.62 3.17
C PRO A 162 -6.79 -1.32 1.92
N LEU A 163 -7.75 -0.74 1.21
CA LEU A 163 -8.25 -1.31 -0.04
C LEU A 163 -7.16 -1.36 -1.12
N ARG A 164 -6.42 -0.26 -1.27
CA ARG A 164 -5.34 -0.15 -2.25
C ARG A 164 -4.23 -1.16 -1.99
N ALA A 165 -3.78 -1.28 -0.72
CA ALA A 165 -2.76 -2.23 -0.31
C ALA A 165 -3.19 -3.68 -0.58
N ALA A 166 -4.44 -4.01 -0.27
CA ALA A 166 -5.00 -5.33 -0.53
C ALA A 166 -5.08 -5.64 -2.04
N ILE A 167 -5.71 -4.76 -2.82
CA ILE A 167 -5.93 -4.95 -4.27
C ILE A 167 -4.61 -4.93 -5.05
N GLY A 168 -3.65 -4.10 -4.64
CA GLY A 168 -2.34 -4.02 -5.28
C GLY A 168 -1.60 -5.36 -5.34
N VAL A 169 -1.84 -6.23 -4.38
CA VAL A 169 -1.28 -7.58 -4.31
C VAL A 169 -2.26 -8.63 -4.85
N LEU A 170 -3.50 -8.56 -4.41
CA LEU A 170 -4.55 -9.52 -4.74
C LEU A 170 -4.80 -9.63 -6.25
N ALA A 171 -4.91 -8.50 -6.98
CA ALA A 171 -5.26 -8.53 -8.40
C ALA A 171 -4.19 -9.26 -9.26
N PRO A 172 -2.89 -8.89 -9.22
CA PRO A 172 -1.87 -9.60 -9.97
C PRO A 172 -1.63 -11.04 -9.49
N ALA A 173 -1.78 -11.31 -8.18
CA ALA A 173 -1.62 -12.66 -7.65
C ALA A 173 -2.73 -13.62 -8.12
N LEU A 174 -4.00 -13.19 -8.08
CA LEU A 174 -5.13 -13.96 -8.64
C LEU A 174 -5.00 -14.13 -10.16
N ALA A 175 -4.61 -13.08 -10.87
CA ALA A 175 -4.39 -13.13 -12.31
C ALA A 175 -3.34 -14.18 -12.69
N ALA A 176 -2.26 -14.30 -11.92
CA ALA A 176 -1.24 -15.33 -12.09
C ALA A 176 -1.73 -16.75 -11.74
N GLY A 177 -2.92 -16.90 -11.14
CA GLY A 177 -3.52 -18.19 -10.77
C GLY A 177 -3.27 -18.63 -9.34
N ASN A 178 -2.75 -17.75 -8.46
CA ASN A 178 -2.55 -18.06 -7.04
C ASN A 178 -3.88 -18.01 -6.26
N CYS A 179 -3.91 -18.70 -5.13
CA CYS A 179 -4.90 -18.49 -4.09
C CYS A 179 -4.38 -17.46 -3.09
N VAL A 180 -5.24 -16.50 -2.68
CA VAL A 180 -4.80 -15.33 -1.93
C VAL A 180 -5.46 -15.26 -0.56
N ILE A 181 -4.70 -14.86 0.46
CA ILE A 181 -5.19 -14.56 1.80
C ILE A 181 -4.92 -13.08 2.08
N VAL A 182 -5.96 -12.30 2.34
CA VAL A 182 -5.86 -10.88 2.71
C VAL A 182 -6.02 -10.77 4.22
N LEU A 183 -5.03 -10.17 4.88
CA LEU A 183 -5.05 -9.80 6.28
C LEU A 183 -4.91 -8.28 6.38
N PRO A 184 -6.02 -7.53 6.45
CA PRO A 184 -5.98 -6.08 6.66
C PRO A 184 -5.48 -5.74 8.06
N ASP A 185 -4.98 -4.52 8.22
CA ASP A 185 -4.65 -3.96 9.53
C ASP A 185 -5.88 -3.97 10.45
N VAL A 186 -5.67 -4.29 11.72
CA VAL A 186 -6.74 -4.39 12.71
C VAL A 186 -7.50 -3.08 12.93
N ARG A 187 -6.86 -1.95 12.61
CA ARG A 187 -7.43 -0.62 12.75
C ARG A 187 -8.36 -0.26 11.60
N THR A 188 -8.16 -0.87 10.41
CA THR A 188 -8.87 -0.50 9.18
C THR A 188 -9.27 -1.73 8.36
N PRO A 189 -10.05 -2.67 8.93
CA PRO A 189 -10.39 -3.91 8.24
C PRO A 189 -11.63 -3.81 7.33
N LEU A 190 -12.44 -2.74 7.44
CA LEU A 190 -13.82 -2.75 6.96
C LEU A 190 -13.93 -2.77 5.43
N SER A 191 -13.07 -2.05 4.71
CA SER A 191 -13.09 -2.07 3.25
C SER A 191 -12.69 -3.43 2.68
N ALA A 192 -11.74 -4.14 3.32
CA ALA A 192 -11.37 -5.51 2.94
C ALA A 192 -12.50 -6.52 3.25
N LEU A 193 -13.20 -6.36 4.38
CA LEU A 193 -14.35 -7.21 4.70
C LEU A 193 -15.54 -6.95 3.78
N ARG A 194 -15.76 -5.69 3.35
CA ARG A 194 -16.74 -5.39 2.31
C ARG A 194 -16.36 -6.01 0.97
N LEU A 195 -15.07 -5.95 0.59
CA LEU A 195 -14.56 -6.63 -0.59
C LEU A 195 -14.80 -8.15 -0.52
N ALA A 196 -14.68 -8.77 0.66
CA ALA A 196 -14.98 -10.20 0.85
C ALA A 196 -16.44 -10.56 0.47
N GLU A 197 -17.40 -9.72 0.86
CA GLU A 197 -18.81 -9.90 0.47
C GLU A 197 -19.01 -9.76 -1.05
N ILE A 198 -18.34 -8.76 -1.67
CA ILE A 198 -18.37 -8.55 -3.12
C ILE A 198 -17.79 -9.76 -3.86
N VAL A 199 -16.65 -10.28 -3.41
CA VAL A 199 -15.99 -11.47 -3.98
C VAL A 199 -16.89 -12.70 -3.91
N ARG A 200 -17.53 -12.92 -2.75
CA ARG A 200 -18.50 -14.00 -2.59
C ARG A 200 -19.68 -13.86 -3.54
N ALA A 201 -20.23 -12.63 -3.65
CA ALA A 201 -21.33 -12.34 -4.56
C ALA A 201 -20.94 -12.44 -6.05
N ALA A 202 -19.66 -12.24 -6.39
CA ALA A 202 -19.11 -12.45 -7.73
C ALA A 202 -18.96 -13.93 -8.09
N GLY A 203 -19.19 -14.85 -7.16
CA GLY A 203 -19.07 -16.27 -7.41
C GLY A 203 -17.63 -16.74 -7.67
N MET A 204 -16.67 -16.11 -7.04
CA MET A 204 -15.29 -16.59 -7.05
C MET A 204 -15.23 -18.00 -6.46
N PRO A 205 -14.42 -18.91 -7.01
CA PRO A 205 -14.30 -20.26 -6.50
C PRO A 205 -13.91 -20.28 -5.01
N PRO A 206 -14.51 -21.20 -4.21
CA PRO A 206 -14.09 -21.40 -2.83
C PRO A 206 -12.57 -21.61 -2.73
N GLY A 207 -11.95 -21.08 -1.70
CA GLY A 207 -10.51 -21.19 -1.50
C GLY A 207 -9.64 -20.26 -2.35
N ALA A 208 -10.13 -19.65 -3.44
CA ALA A 208 -9.35 -18.73 -4.27
C ALA A 208 -8.98 -17.44 -3.53
N LEU A 209 -9.88 -16.93 -2.68
CA LEU A 209 -9.62 -15.77 -1.83
C LEU A 209 -10.16 -15.99 -0.42
N GLN A 210 -9.32 -15.66 0.56
CA GLN A 210 -9.66 -15.57 1.98
C GLN A 210 -9.49 -14.13 2.44
N VAL A 211 -10.34 -13.64 3.33
CA VAL A 211 -10.19 -12.32 3.96
C VAL A 211 -10.39 -12.49 5.47
N LEU A 212 -9.38 -12.09 6.21
CA LEU A 212 -9.33 -12.21 7.65
C LEU A 212 -9.33 -10.81 8.30
N SER A 213 -9.73 -10.70 9.55
CA SER A 213 -9.61 -9.47 10.34
C SER A 213 -8.91 -9.78 11.66
N GLY A 214 -7.60 -10.08 11.59
CA GLY A 214 -6.80 -10.53 12.71
C GLY A 214 -5.77 -9.52 13.17
N GLY A 215 -5.40 -9.65 14.44
CA GLY A 215 -4.31 -8.91 15.04
C GLY A 215 -2.94 -9.54 14.77
N ARG A 216 -1.96 -9.11 15.57
CA ARG A 216 -0.56 -9.53 15.49
C ARG A 216 -0.39 -11.05 15.55
N ASP A 217 -1.15 -11.72 16.43
CA ASP A 217 -1.02 -13.18 16.60
C ASP A 217 -1.47 -13.96 15.37
N ALA A 218 -2.55 -13.51 14.71
CA ALA A 218 -2.99 -14.08 13.43
C ALA A 218 -1.96 -13.84 12.32
N ALA A 219 -1.37 -12.63 12.27
CA ALA A 219 -0.32 -12.29 11.30
C ALA A 219 0.94 -13.14 11.50
N VAL A 220 1.35 -13.38 12.75
CA VAL A 220 2.50 -14.25 13.07
C VAL A 220 2.23 -15.70 12.73
N SER A 221 1.03 -16.21 13.07
CA SER A 221 0.63 -17.57 12.73
C SER A 221 0.65 -17.77 11.22
N LEU A 222 0.09 -16.82 10.46
CA LEU A 222 0.13 -16.82 9.00
C LEU A 222 1.57 -16.77 8.46
N ALA A 223 2.41 -15.88 9.01
CA ALA A 223 3.79 -15.74 8.59
C ALA A 223 4.63 -16.99 8.87
N GLY A 224 4.40 -17.67 9.99
CA GLY A 224 5.10 -18.89 10.39
C GLY A 224 4.73 -20.14 9.59
N GLU A 225 3.64 -20.12 8.84
CA GLU A 225 3.09 -21.31 8.19
C GLU A 225 3.89 -21.75 6.94
N GLU A 226 4.23 -23.04 6.87
CA GLU A 226 5.06 -23.61 5.78
C GLU A 226 4.29 -23.72 4.46
N ARG A 227 2.97 -23.93 4.55
CA ARG A 227 2.07 -24.04 3.40
C ARG A 227 1.81 -22.73 2.67
N LEU A 228 2.33 -21.61 3.22
CA LEU A 228 2.30 -20.29 2.57
C LEU A 228 3.54 -20.11 1.71
N ASP A 229 3.38 -19.95 0.40
CA ASP A 229 4.49 -19.80 -0.55
C ASP A 229 5.12 -18.42 -0.51
N LEU A 230 4.30 -17.36 -0.40
CA LEU A 230 4.76 -15.97 -0.33
C LEU A 230 3.94 -15.15 0.64
N LEU A 231 4.61 -14.37 1.49
CA LEU A 231 4.01 -13.28 2.27
C LEU A 231 4.43 -11.94 1.69
N VAL A 232 3.45 -11.09 1.39
CA VAL A 232 3.66 -9.69 1.02
C VAL A 232 3.27 -8.81 2.20
N ALA A 233 4.19 -7.96 2.64
CA ALA A 233 3.98 -7.03 3.75
C ALA A 233 3.89 -5.59 3.20
N GLU A 234 2.67 -5.11 2.99
CA GLU A 234 2.35 -3.70 2.65
C GLU A 234 2.22 -2.89 3.95
N LEU A 235 3.28 -2.88 4.75
CA LEU A 235 3.34 -2.37 6.12
C LEU A 235 4.50 -1.39 6.29
N GLY A 236 4.52 -0.69 7.44
CA GLY A 236 5.71 0.01 7.90
C GLY A 236 6.90 -0.94 8.09
N LEU A 237 8.12 -0.39 8.03
CA LEU A 237 9.36 -1.19 8.02
C LEU A 237 9.50 -2.09 9.26
N ASP A 238 9.11 -1.60 10.44
CA ASP A 238 9.27 -2.35 11.68
C ASP A 238 8.32 -3.56 11.74
N ASP A 239 7.06 -3.38 11.33
CA ASP A 239 6.09 -4.48 11.24
C ASP A 239 6.50 -5.49 10.16
N ALA A 240 6.99 -5.03 9.01
CA ALA A 240 7.51 -5.90 7.96
C ALA A 240 8.72 -6.71 8.43
N ASN A 241 9.64 -6.12 9.21
CA ASN A 241 10.79 -6.80 9.78
C ASN A 241 10.36 -7.83 10.85
N TYR A 242 9.33 -7.51 11.63
CA TYR A 242 8.77 -8.44 12.59
C TYR A 242 8.18 -9.68 11.92
N LEU A 243 7.38 -9.51 10.87
CA LEU A 243 6.86 -10.62 10.07
C LEU A 243 7.97 -11.40 9.35
N ARG A 244 9.03 -10.72 8.92
CA ARG A 244 10.21 -11.38 8.34
C ARG A 244 10.89 -12.32 9.32
N ALA A 245 11.02 -11.94 10.59
CA ALA A 245 11.53 -12.80 11.64
C ALA A 245 10.62 -14.02 11.86
N ALA A 246 9.31 -13.83 11.89
CA ALA A 246 8.33 -14.92 12.01
C ALA A 246 8.37 -15.88 10.80
N ARG A 247 8.72 -15.41 9.59
CA ARG A 247 8.90 -16.23 8.38
C ARG A 247 10.12 -17.13 8.40
N ALA A 248 11.08 -16.89 9.30
CA ALA A 248 12.28 -17.73 9.46
C ALA A 248 13.05 -18.03 8.14
N GLY A 249 13.28 -17.01 7.32
CA GLY A 249 13.99 -17.11 6.04
C GLY A 249 13.14 -17.56 4.84
N ARG A 250 11.86 -17.88 5.01
CA ARG A 250 10.95 -18.17 3.88
C ARG A 250 10.59 -16.91 3.09
N PRO A 251 10.09 -17.03 1.84
CA PRO A 251 9.83 -15.89 0.99
C PRO A 251 8.91 -14.85 1.62
N LEU A 252 9.42 -13.63 1.79
CA LEU A 252 8.68 -12.43 2.17
C LEU A 252 9.13 -11.27 1.30
N ARG A 253 8.17 -10.54 0.75
CA ARG A 253 8.41 -9.29 0.06
C ARG A 253 7.75 -8.16 0.85
N ALA A 254 8.45 -7.04 1.00
CA ALA A 254 7.91 -5.83 1.61
C ALA A 254 7.66 -4.79 0.53
N GLY A 255 6.56 -4.07 0.65
CA GLY A 255 6.29 -2.89 -0.16
C GLY A 255 7.28 -1.76 0.10
N PRO A 256 7.24 -0.68 -0.70
CA PRO A 256 8.10 0.49 -0.52
C PRO A 256 7.79 1.15 0.83
N GLY A 257 8.69 1.00 1.80
CA GLY A 257 8.46 1.33 3.20
C GLY A 257 9.23 2.55 3.71
N ALA A 258 9.52 3.57 2.88
CA ALA A 258 10.27 4.74 3.36
C ALA A 258 9.67 6.05 2.85
N LYS A 259 9.62 7.04 3.75
CA LYS A 259 9.23 8.42 3.42
C LYS A 259 10.18 9.09 2.46
N GLY A 260 9.62 9.93 1.59
CA GLY A 260 10.33 10.68 0.57
C GLY A 260 11.04 11.91 1.08
N THR A 261 11.98 12.36 0.25
CA THR A 261 12.76 13.58 0.45
C THR A 261 12.62 14.49 -0.76
N LEU A 262 12.23 15.73 -0.53
CA LEU A 262 12.16 16.78 -1.53
C LEU A 262 13.42 17.65 -1.43
N VAL A 263 14.16 17.80 -2.52
CA VAL A 263 15.32 18.70 -2.62
C VAL A 263 14.94 19.91 -3.47
N VAL A 264 15.05 21.11 -2.88
CA VAL A 264 14.65 22.36 -3.51
C VAL A 264 15.90 23.23 -3.71
N LEU A 265 16.35 23.36 -4.95
CA LEU A 265 17.51 24.13 -5.33
C LEU A 265 17.14 25.59 -5.64
N ASN A 266 18.15 26.46 -5.70
CA ASN A 266 17.99 27.92 -5.88
C ASN A 266 17.23 28.34 -7.15
N GLY A 267 17.11 27.45 -8.16
CA GLY A 267 16.35 27.69 -9.39
C GLY A 267 14.88 27.30 -9.34
N ALA A 268 14.44 26.70 -8.21
CA ALA A 268 13.06 26.28 -8.03
C ALA A 268 12.12 27.44 -7.75
N ASP A 269 10.85 27.29 -8.15
CA ASP A 269 9.76 28.12 -7.64
C ASP A 269 9.35 27.59 -6.24
N PRO A 270 9.52 28.37 -5.16
CA PRO A 270 9.20 27.93 -3.81
C PRO A 270 7.73 27.62 -3.60
N ALA A 271 6.82 28.32 -4.28
CA ALA A 271 5.38 28.11 -4.16
C ALA A 271 4.99 26.74 -4.75
N VAL A 272 5.51 26.40 -5.93
CA VAL A 272 5.30 25.09 -6.58
C VAL A 272 5.90 23.96 -5.72
N ALA A 273 7.12 24.16 -5.22
CA ALA A 273 7.76 23.16 -4.36
C ALA A 273 6.97 22.94 -3.05
N ALA A 274 6.42 24.01 -2.46
CA ALA A 274 5.57 23.92 -1.26
C ALA A 274 4.27 23.18 -1.52
N ASP A 275 3.60 23.41 -2.65
CA ASP A 275 2.38 22.68 -3.03
C ASP A 275 2.62 21.17 -3.08
N HIS A 276 3.69 20.75 -3.74
CA HIS A 276 4.04 19.33 -3.84
C HIS A 276 4.55 18.74 -2.52
N ALA A 277 5.27 19.51 -1.71
CA ALA A 277 5.69 19.06 -0.37
C ALA A 277 4.48 18.82 0.54
N MET A 278 3.52 19.74 0.56
CA MET A 278 2.31 19.63 1.37
C MET A 278 1.39 18.50 0.87
N LEU A 279 1.20 18.36 -0.44
CA LEU A 279 0.48 17.22 -1.00
C LEU A 279 1.11 15.90 -0.56
N GLY A 280 2.43 15.76 -0.72
CA GLY A 280 3.14 14.54 -0.33
C GLY A 280 3.13 14.29 1.19
N ALA A 281 3.11 15.33 2.02
CA ALA A 281 3.09 15.21 3.47
C ALA A 281 1.70 14.94 4.05
N CYS A 282 0.63 15.40 3.38
CA CYS A 282 -0.75 15.32 3.91
C CYS A 282 -1.57 14.20 3.28
N TYR A 283 -1.22 13.70 2.09
CA TYR A 283 -1.93 12.58 1.46
C TYR A 283 -1.94 11.37 2.39
N ALA A 284 -3.10 10.76 2.57
CA ALA A 284 -3.37 9.71 3.56
C ALA A 284 -2.86 10.09 4.98
N GLN A 285 -3.15 11.30 5.42
CA GLN A 285 -2.71 11.92 6.70
C GLN A 285 -1.19 11.78 6.94
N GLY A 286 -0.41 11.76 5.86
CA GLY A 286 1.04 11.53 5.94
C GLY A 286 1.45 10.12 6.38
N ALA A 287 0.55 9.16 6.38
CA ALA A 287 0.88 7.77 6.75
C ALA A 287 1.41 6.94 5.57
N ILE A 288 1.12 7.35 4.33
CA ILE A 288 1.49 6.56 3.15
C ILE A 288 3.02 6.44 3.00
N PRO A 289 3.55 5.25 2.68
CA PRO A 289 4.91 5.12 2.18
C PRO A 289 5.11 6.00 0.93
N ALA A 290 6.32 6.49 0.72
CA ALA A 290 6.63 7.45 -0.34
C ALA A 290 5.99 8.84 -0.18
N GLY A 291 5.24 9.13 0.88
CA GLY A 291 4.84 10.51 1.23
C GLY A 291 6.07 11.36 1.61
N VAL A 292 6.02 12.68 1.35
CA VAL A 292 7.12 13.58 1.70
C VAL A 292 7.17 13.80 3.21
N GLN A 293 8.32 13.59 3.80
CA GLN A 293 8.60 13.94 5.20
C GLN A 293 9.74 14.95 5.32
N ARG A 294 10.68 14.93 4.39
CA ARG A 294 11.91 15.70 4.44
C ARG A 294 11.95 16.69 3.29
N VAL A 295 12.28 17.92 3.61
CA VAL A 295 12.52 18.98 2.62
C VAL A 295 13.92 19.52 2.85
N ILE A 296 14.77 19.42 1.86
CA ILE A 296 16.13 19.97 1.87
C ILE A 296 16.12 21.20 0.97
N ALA A 297 16.18 22.37 1.56
CA ALA A 297 16.13 23.65 0.83
C ALA A 297 17.51 24.28 0.77
N GLN A 298 17.95 24.65 -0.42
CA GLN A 298 19.17 25.43 -0.58
C GLN A 298 18.97 26.84 0.00
N ARG A 299 19.99 27.38 0.65
CA ARG A 299 19.93 28.62 1.46
C ARG A 299 19.13 29.77 0.85
N LYS A 300 19.28 30.05 -0.47
CA LYS A 300 18.63 31.21 -1.10
C LYS A 300 17.12 31.05 -1.25
N VAL A 301 16.62 29.80 -1.30
CA VAL A 301 15.19 29.51 -1.47
C VAL A 301 14.53 29.15 -0.14
N HIS A 302 15.32 28.82 0.90
CA HIS A 302 14.87 28.28 2.18
C HIS A 302 13.77 29.12 2.84
N ASP A 303 14.05 30.38 3.14
CA ASP A 303 13.12 31.22 3.93
C ASP A 303 11.79 31.44 3.20
N HIS A 304 11.85 31.64 1.87
CA HIS A 304 10.65 31.82 1.07
C HIS A 304 9.84 30.50 1.01
N LEU A 305 10.53 29.37 0.83
CA LEU A 305 9.88 28.06 0.86
C LEU A 305 9.19 27.79 2.21
N VAL A 306 9.83 28.13 3.33
CA VAL A 306 9.22 27.95 4.68
C VAL A 306 7.97 28.79 4.82
N LEU A 307 7.96 30.04 4.34
CA LEU A 307 6.75 30.87 4.35
C LEU A 307 5.62 30.28 3.51
N GLU A 308 5.94 29.75 2.32
CA GLU A 308 4.97 29.08 1.46
C GLU A 308 4.42 27.79 2.12
N LEU A 309 5.27 26.98 2.75
CA LEU A 309 4.84 25.78 3.48
C LEU A 309 3.87 26.13 4.62
N ILE A 310 4.17 27.17 5.41
CA ILE A 310 3.27 27.64 6.48
C ILE A 310 1.94 28.14 5.89
N SER A 311 1.99 28.91 4.81
CA SER A 311 0.80 29.41 4.12
C SER A 311 -0.10 28.26 3.65
N ARG A 312 0.46 27.22 2.99
CA ARG A 312 -0.29 26.06 2.55
C ARG A 312 -0.85 25.26 3.74
N ALA A 313 -0.02 25.02 4.76
CA ALA A 313 -0.45 24.29 5.95
C ALA A 313 -1.62 24.98 6.68
N THR A 314 -1.59 26.33 6.71
CA THR A 314 -2.65 27.14 7.33
C THR A 314 -3.97 27.07 6.54
N SER A 315 -3.91 26.97 5.21
CA SER A 315 -5.09 26.95 4.35
C SER A 315 -5.81 25.59 4.31
N LEU A 316 -5.16 24.52 4.80
CA LEU A 316 -5.75 23.17 4.75
C LEU A 316 -6.95 23.03 5.69
N THR A 317 -8.01 22.46 5.17
CA THR A 317 -9.25 22.17 5.92
C THR A 317 -9.17 20.82 6.59
N LEU A 318 -9.04 20.82 7.93
CA LEU A 318 -9.22 19.63 8.75
C LEU A 318 -10.71 19.40 8.99
N ALA A 319 -11.24 18.24 8.58
CA ALA A 319 -12.67 17.97 8.72
C ALA A 319 -12.97 16.47 8.83
N ASN A 320 -14.24 16.13 9.07
CA ASN A 320 -14.70 14.76 9.00
C ASN A 320 -14.39 14.19 7.59
N PRO A 321 -13.86 12.98 7.49
CA PRO A 321 -13.46 12.36 6.22
C PRO A 321 -14.51 12.36 5.12
N ILE A 322 -15.79 12.26 5.49
CA ILE A 322 -16.91 12.24 4.55
C ILE A 322 -17.40 13.64 4.15
N ASP A 323 -16.88 14.68 4.78
CA ASP A 323 -17.18 16.06 4.41
C ASP A 323 -16.55 16.38 3.03
N PRO A 324 -17.32 16.96 2.09
CA PRO A 324 -16.79 17.34 0.78
C PRO A 324 -15.58 18.28 0.82
N ASP A 325 -15.51 19.14 1.83
CA ASP A 325 -14.44 20.12 2.01
C ASP A 325 -13.23 19.57 2.78
N CYS A 326 -13.27 18.31 3.21
CA CYS A 326 -12.16 17.69 3.93
C CYS A 326 -10.92 17.58 3.05
N GLU A 327 -9.84 18.20 3.48
CA GLU A 327 -8.53 18.07 2.84
C GLU A 327 -7.59 17.15 3.63
N VAL A 328 -7.64 17.22 4.95
CA VAL A 328 -6.89 16.36 5.85
C VAL A 328 -7.85 15.82 6.91
N GLY A 329 -8.01 14.51 6.95
CA GLY A 329 -8.81 13.85 7.98
C GLY A 329 -8.00 13.55 9.25
N PRO A 330 -8.61 12.89 10.25
CA PRO A 330 -7.93 12.47 11.47
C PRO A 330 -6.92 11.34 11.19
N LEU A 331 -5.90 11.21 12.03
CA LEU A 331 -5.03 10.03 12.04
C LEU A 331 -5.86 8.77 12.35
N THR A 332 -5.42 7.62 11.86
CA THR A 332 -6.21 6.38 11.92
C THR A 332 -6.48 5.88 13.35
N SER A 333 -5.62 6.22 14.31
CA SER A 333 -5.77 5.78 15.72
C SER A 333 -5.13 6.76 16.69
N GLU A 334 -5.54 6.64 17.97
CA GLU A 334 -4.92 7.38 19.05
C GLU A 334 -3.42 7.07 19.17
N GLY A 335 -3.04 5.81 19.12
CA GLY A 335 -1.63 5.41 19.18
C GLY A 335 -0.78 5.98 18.03
N GLN A 336 -1.37 6.13 16.82
CA GLN A 336 -0.69 6.82 15.73
C GLN A 336 -0.50 8.31 16.04
N ARG A 337 -1.51 8.99 16.60
CA ARG A 337 -1.42 10.40 17.02
C ARG A 337 -0.33 10.58 18.07
N GLU A 338 -0.32 9.73 19.09
CA GLU A 338 0.70 9.75 20.15
C GLU A 338 2.11 9.53 19.60
N ALA A 339 2.28 8.62 18.63
CA ALA A 339 3.57 8.39 17.98
C ALA A 339 4.06 9.64 17.21
N VAL A 340 3.15 10.36 16.53
CA VAL A 340 3.50 11.61 15.85
C VAL A 340 3.84 12.70 16.87
N GLU A 341 3.05 12.88 17.94
CA GLU A 341 3.31 13.83 19.00
C GLU A 341 4.67 13.57 19.68
N ALA A 342 4.99 12.31 19.95
CA ALA A 342 6.29 11.91 20.51
C ALA A 342 7.45 12.22 19.53
N ALA A 343 7.28 11.98 18.23
CA ALA A 343 8.30 12.29 17.24
C ALA A 343 8.54 13.81 17.13
N LEU A 344 7.49 14.63 17.19
CA LEU A 344 7.59 16.09 17.22
C LEU A 344 8.32 16.59 18.49
N ALA A 345 7.99 16.01 19.63
CA ALA A 345 8.67 16.35 20.90
C ALA A 345 10.17 15.99 20.85
N ALA A 346 10.51 14.80 20.33
CA ALA A 346 11.89 14.37 20.18
C ALA A 346 12.67 15.27 19.21
N ALA A 347 12.09 15.60 18.04
CA ALA A 347 12.73 16.49 17.07
C ALA A 347 13.03 17.87 17.65
N ARG A 348 12.10 18.44 18.46
CA ARG A 348 12.31 19.71 19.17
C ARG A 348 13.39 19.60 20.24
N ALA A 349 13.44 18.52 20.99
CA ALA A 349 14.48 18.27 21.98
C ALA A 349 15.89 18.14 21.35
N GLU A 350 15.95 17.64 20.09
CA GLU A 350 17.17 17.54 19.29
C GLU A 350 17.55 18.87 18.60
N GLY A 351 16.74 19.92 18.74
CA GLY A 351 17.01 21.27 18.27
C GLY A 351 16.27 21.70 17.00
N ALA A 352 15.25 20.98 16.57
CA ALA A 352 14.33 21.48 15.52
C ALA A 352 13.34 22.49 16.10
N THR A 353 12.98 23.50 15.30
CA THR A 353 12.01 24.53 15.67
C THR A 353 10.68 24.27 14.98
N LEU A 354 9.61 24.02 15.76
CA LEU A 354 8.25 23.90 15.24
C LEU A 354 7.72 25.31 14.88
N VAL A 355 7.51 25.57 13.59
CA VAL A 355 7.05 26.88 13.10
C VAL A 355 5.56 26.89 12.78
N TYR A 356 4.93 25.72 12.61
CA TYR A 356 3.50 25.63 12.40
C TYR A 356 2.96 24.24 12.82
N GLY A 357 1.70 24.21 13.29
CA GLY A 357 0.90 23.01 13.49
C GLY A 357 1.39 22.06 14.58
N GLY A 358 1.19 20.76 14.36
CA GLY A 358 1.56 19.73 15.34
C GLY A 358 0.71 19.73 16.61
N VAL A 359 -0.42 20.43 16.61
CA VAL A 359 -1.36 20.51 17.72
C VAL A 359 -2.65 19.77 17.38
N ARG A 360 -3.33 19.28 18.41
CA ARG A 360 -4.63 18.62 18.27
C ARG A 360 -5.66 19.61 17.77
N GLY A 361 -6.62 19.16 16.98
CA GLY A 361 -7.76 19.98 16.59
C GLY A 361 -8.61 20.33 17.81
N GLU A 362 -8.66 21.61 18.17
CA GLU A 362 -9.39 22.10 19.37
C GLU A 362 -10.86 22.46 19.08
N ASP A 363 -11.24 22.55 17.80
CA ASP A 363 -12.64 22.83 17.39
C ASP A 363 -13.58 21.76 17.94
N VAL A 364 -14.78 22.18 18.35
CA VAL A 364 -15.85 21.28 18.82
C VAL A 364 -16.14 20.14 17.85
N ARG A 365 -15.95 20.39 16.55
CA ARG A 365 -16.10 19.40 15.47
C ARG A 365 -15.05 18.28 15.50
N HIS A 366 -13.92 18.50 16.18
CA HIS A 366 -12.79 17.57 16.25
C HIS A 366 -12.69 16.88 17.62
N ARG A 367 -13.61 17.17 18.54
CA ARG A 367 -13.60 16.57 19.88
C ARG A 367 -13.80 15.05 19.80
N GLY A 368 -12.90 14.31 20.46
CA GLY A 368 -12.93 12.85 20.52
C GLY A 368 -12.22 12.17 19.34
N GLY A 369 -12.05 12.85 18.20
CA GLY A 369 -11.32 12.33 17.05
C GLY A 369 -9.79 12.45 17.17
N PHE A 370 -9.08 11.74 16.30
CA PHE A 370 -7.61 11.70 16.31
C PHE A 370 -6.99 12.78 15.41
N PHE A 371 -7.61 13.95 15.36
CA PHE A 371 -7.17 15.08 14.53
C PHE A 371 -5.85 15.67 15.01
N LEU A 372 -4.94 15.91 14.06
CA LEU A 372 -3.67 16.58 14.26
C LEU A 372 -3.39 17.53 13.09
N GLN A 373 -3.08 18.78 13.37
CA GLN A 373 -2.70 19.74 12.33
C GLN A 373 -1.38 19.32 11.69
N PRO A 374 -1.23 19.44 10.36
CA PRO A 374 0.05 19.25 9.70
C PRO A 374 1.15 20.10 10.36
N ALA A 375 2.31 19.48 10.58
CA ALA A 375 3.41 20.12 11.30
C ALA A 375 4.56 20.49 10.35
N VAL A 376 5.09 21.71 10.50
CA VAL A 376 6.30 22.17 9.80
C VAL A 376 7.36 22.49 10.84
N LEU A 377 8.50 21.77 10.77
CA LEU A 377 9.67 22.00 11.60
C LEU A 377 10.84 22.47 10.74
N VAL A 378 11.49 23.53 11.14
CA VAL A 378 12.73 24.04 10.55
C VAL A 378 13.94 23.65 11.39
N GLU A 379 15.14 23.94 10.90
CA GLU A 379 16.42 23.59 11.55
C GLU A 379 16.59 22.07 11.76
N ALA A 380 15.81 21.27 11.05
CA ALA A 380 15.96 19.82 11.09
C ALA A 380 17.33 19.40 10.52
N LYS A 381 17.97 18.42 11.14
CA LYS A 381 19.32 17.98 10.76
C LYS A 381 19.38 16.48 10.51
N PRO A 382 20.22 16.02 9.55
CA PRO A 382 20.34 14.60 9.19
C PRO A 382 20.63 13.64 10.36
N ARG A 383 21.20 14.12 11.47
CA ARG A 383 21.50 13.33 12.66
C ARG A 383 20.28 13.06 13.56
N MET A 384 19.17 13.77 13.36
CA MET A 384 17.97 13.62 14.19
C MET A 384 17.27 12.29 13.97
N ALA A 385 16.72 11.71 15.01
CA ALA A 385 15.97 10.45 14.94
C ALA A 385 14.78 10.56 13.97
N ALA A 386 14.04 11.66 14.00
CA ALA A 386 12.92 11.91 13.09
C ALA A 386 13.38 12.08 11.61
N TRP A 387 14.65 12.44 11.36
CA TRP A 387 15.19 12.53 9.99
C TRP A 387 15.49 11.16 9.41
N SER A 388 16.06 10.26 10.17
CA SER A 388 16.40 8.89 9.73
C SER A 388 15.23 7.93 9.80
N GLY A 389 14.30 8.16 10.75
CA GLY A 389 13.06 7.40 10.92
C GLY A 389 11.92 7.88 10.01
N ASP A 390 10.81 7.15 10.02
CA ASP A 390 9.57 7.53 9.35
C ASP A 390 8.52 7.90 10.39
N VAL A 391 8.02 9.15 10.33
CA VAL A 391 6.94 9.63 11.18
C VAL A 391 5.61 9.27 10.53
N PRO A 392 4.70 8.55 11.21
CA PRO A 392 3.45 8.11 10.59
C PRO A 392 2.36 9.20 10.61
N GLY A 393 2.67 10.39 10.10
CA GLY A 393 1.74 11.52 10.13
C GLY A 393 2.18 12.68 9.25
N PRO A 394 1.38 13.76 9.19
CA PRO A 394 1.60 14.90 8.29
C PRO A 394 2.67 15.84 8.88
N VAL A 395 3.93 15.44 8.76
CA VAL A 395 5.08 16.15 9.33
C VAL A 395 6.10 16.46 8.24
N LEU A 396 6.50 17.72 8.11
CA LEU A 396 7.59 18.17 7.28
C LEU A 396 8.78 18.62 8.14
N LEU A 397 9.93 18.03 7.88
CA LEU A 397 11.23 18.38 8.46
C LEU A 397 12.01 19.15 7.41
N VAL A 398 12.26 20.43 7.64
CA VAL A 398 12.96 21.32 6.69
C VAL A 398 14.42 21.52 7.14
N HIS A 399 15.34 21.18 6.24
CA HIS A 399 16.78 21.34 6.41
C HIS A 399 17.33 22.40 5.44
N GLU A 400 18.06 23.38 5.97
CA GLU A 400 18.80 24.35 5.15
C GLU A 400 20.14 23.77 4.70
N ALA A 401 20.39 23.71 3.40
CA ALA A 401 21.65 23.31 2.79
C ALA A 401 22.40 24.53 2.24
N ALA A 402 23.70 24.64 2.49
CA ALA A 402 24.52 25.77 2.04
C ALA A 402 24.58 25.86 0.50
N ASP A 403 24.71 24.71 -0.14
CA ASP A 403 24.85 24.53 -1.58
C ASP A 403 24.22 23.16 -2.03
N ALA A 404 24.37 22.85 -3.30
CA ALA A 404 23.83 21.62 -3.87
C ALA A 404 24.52 20.36 -3.31
N ASP A 405 25.82 20.40 -3.09
CA ASP A 405 26.58 19.25 -2.58
C ASP A 405 26.16 18.94 -1.13
N ALA A 406 25.98 19.97 -0.30
CA ALA A 406 25.43 19.84 1.04
C ALA A 406 23.99 19.29 1.02
N ALA A 407 23.18 19.68 0.03
CA ALA A 407 21.83 19.15 -0.14
C ALA A 407 21.85 17.65 -0.47
N TRP A 408 22.76 17.22 -1.36
CA TRP A 408 22.93 15.80 -1.69
C TRP A 408 23.39 14.96 -0.48
N ALA A 409 24.35 15.47 0.27
CA ALA A 409 24.87 14.79 1.45
C ALA A 409 23.81 14.61 2.55
N ALA A 410 22.76 15.42 2.56
CA ALA A 410 21.67 15.33 3.52
C ALA A 410 20.57 14.32 3.15
N ILE A 411 20.56 13.80 1.91
CA ILE A 411 19.55 12.84 1.46
C ILE A 411 19.73 11.51 2.22
N PRO A 412 18.68 10.97 2.90
CA PRO A 412 18.77 9.66 3.55
C PRO A 412 19.04 8.56 2.54
N GLY A 413 19.64 7.44 2.99
CA GLY A 413 19.95 6.27 2.14
C GLY A 413 18.74 5.50 1.60
N ARG A 414 17.50 5.93 1.87
CA ARG A 414 16.27 5.23 1.49
C ARG A 414 15.15 6.20 1.14
N GLY A 415 14.09 5.68 0.50
CA GLY A 415 12.90 6.42 0.09
C GLY A 415 13.08 7.17 -1.24
N PRO A 416 11.99 7.56 -1.90
CA PRO A 416 12.01 8.33 -3.15
C PRO A 416 12.57 9.73 -2.96
N VAL A 417 13.06 10.35 -4.04
CA VAL A 417 13.63 11.70 -4.02
C VAL A 417 12.98 12.55 -5.10
N GLY A 418 12.48 13.72 -4.71
CA GLY A 418 12.03 14.79 -5.62
C GLY A 418 13.08 15.89 -5.72
N LEU A 419 13.29 16.40 -6.91
CA LEU A 419 14.24 17.44 -7.19
C LEU A 419 13.57 18.60 -7.90
N PHE A 420 13.62 19.77 -7.31
CA PHE A 420 13.05 21.00 -7.84
C PHE A 420 14.16 22.01 -8.19
N GLY A 421 14.02 22.64 -9.36
CA GLY A 421 14.94 23.68 -9.83
C GLY A 421 16.27 23.16 -10.39
N ALA A 422 16.39 21.87 -10.68
CA ALA A 422 17.55 21.31 -11.34
C ALA A 422 17.43 21.41 -12.87
N GLN A 423 18.51 21.82 -13.54
CA GLN A 423 18.59 21.72 -14.99
C GLN A 423 18.92 20.29 -15.42
N GLY A 424 18.45 19.86 -16.60
CA GLY A 424 18.42 18.49 -17.08
C GLY A 424 19.69 17.63 -16.90
N SER A 425 20.90 18.23 -17.01
CA SER A 425 22.16 17.50 -16.79
C SER A 425 22.43 17.15 -15.32
N ALA A 426 21.89 17.93 -14.37
CA ALA A 426 22.00 17.67 -12.95
C ALA A 426 21.08 16.50 -12.54
N PHE A 427 19.84 16.44 -13.09
CA PHE A 427 18.90 15.35 -12.83
C PHE A 427 19.44 13.99 -13.31
N GLY A 428 20.08 13.95 -14.49
CA GLY A 428 20.67 12.71 -15.02
C GLY A 428 21.81 12.16 -14.14
N ARG A 429 22.63 13.04 -13.53
CA ARG A 429 23.69 12.61 -12.60
C ARG A 429 23.12 12.01 -11.32
N ILE A 430 22.06 12.59 -10.78
CA ILE A 430 21.40 12.10 -9.56
C ILE A 430 20.82 10.70 -9.75
N GLY A 431 20.26 10.41 -10.92
CA GLY A 431 19.79 9.06 -11.25
C GLY A 431 20.89 8.01 -11.14
N ALA A 432 22.13 8.37 -11.47
CA ALA A 432 23.29 7.49 -11.32
C ALA A 432 23.75 7.33 -9.85
N ASP A 433 23.64 8.40 -9.04
CA ASP A 433 24.07 8.42 -7.65
C ASP A 433 23.06 7.77 -6.68
N LEU A 434 21.80 7.61 -7.09
CA LEU A 434 20.71 7.06 -6.28
C LEU A 434 20.07 5.81 -6.96
N PRO A 435 20.84 4.75 -7.22
CA PRO A 435 20.34 3.59 -7.95
C PRO A 435 19.20 2.90 -7.17
N GLY A 436 18.16 2.47 -7.91
CA GLY A 436 17.03 1.75 -7.37
C GLY A 436 16.04 2.59 -6.55
N ARG A 437 16.10 3.91 -6.67
CA ARG A 437 15.15 4.84 -6.05
C ARG A 437 14.26 5.50 -7.09
N ASP A 438 13.00 5.74 -6.71
CA ASP A 438 12.09 6.54 -7.52
C ASP A 438 12.53 8.01 -7.47
N LEU A 439 12.64 8.63 -8.65
CA LEU A 439 13.06 10.02 -8.80
C LEU A 439 11.96 10.84 -9.44
N TRP A 440 11.69 12.01 -8.87
CA TRP A 440 10.71 12.99 -9.33
C TRP A 440 11.42 14.27 -9.75
N HIS A 441 11.00 14.88 -10.85
CA HIS A 441 11.61 16.12 -11.37
C HIS A 441 10.56 17.21 -11.48
N ASP A 442 10.76 18.31 -10.73
CA ASP A 442 9.86 19.47 -10.64
C ASP A 442 8.38 19.10 -10.37
N THR A 443 8.17 17.95 -9.74
CA THR A 443 6.86 17.45 -9.34
C THR A 443 6.99 16.46 -8.17
N TRP A 444 5.91 16.31 -7.42
CA TRP A 444 5.65 15.18 -6.51
C TRP A 444 4.15 14.92 -6.52
N ASN A 445 3.62 14.61 -7.69
CA ASN A 445 2.19 14.37 -7.85
C ASN A 445 1.85 12.92 -7.49
N LEU A 446 1.88 12.65 -6.20
CA LEU A 446 1.57 11.33 -5.65
C LEU A 446 0.15 10.90 -5.99
N ALA A 447 -0.81 11.84 -6.02
CA ALA A 447 -2.20 11.55 -6.33
C ALA A 447 -2.36 10.93 -7.74
N ASP A 448 -1.81 11.59 -8.77
CA ASP A 448 -1.88 11.08 -10.16
C ASP A 448 -1.09 9.79 -10.33
N ALA A 449 0.10 9.70 -9.72
CA ALA A 449 0.90 8.48 -9.78
C ALA A 449 0.19 7.29 -9.14
N LEU A 450 -0.53 7.52 -8.05
CA LEU A 450 -1.30 6.49 -7.38
C LEU A 450 -2.60 6.13 -8.13
N GLU A 451 -3.11 6.98 -9.00
CA GLU A 451 -4.32 6.68 -9.80
C GLU A 451 -4.03 5.74 -10.98
N ASP A 452 -2.81 5.77 -11.51
CA ASP A 452 -2.44 4.97 -12.69
C ASP A 452 -1.98 3.56 -12.30
N PRO A 453 -2.73 2.51 -12.68
CA PRO A 453 -2.38 1.12 -12.34
C PRO A 453 -1.10 0.64 -13.03
N ARG A 454 -0.52 1.39 -13.99
CA ARG A 454 0.76 1.07 -14.63
C ARG A 454 1.94 1.25 -13.67
N TRP A 455 1.78 2.06 -12.63
CA TRP A 455 2.76 2.30 -11.58
C TRP A 455 2.55 1.42 -10.34
N THR A 456 1.82 0.30 -10.47
CA THR A 456 1.69 -0.65 -9.36
C THR A 456 3.05 -1.22 -8.96
N THR A 457 3.24 -1.43 -7.67
CA THR A 457 4.45 -2.04 -7.11
C THR A 457 4.59 -3.50 -7.54
N TRP A 458 3.44 -4.20 -7.68
CA TRP A 458 3.40 -5.64 -7.93
C TRP A 458 2.86 -5.95 -9.33
N ARG A 459 3.43 -7.00 -9.95
CA ARG A 459 3.05 -7.48 -11.28
C ARG A 459 2.79 -8.97 -11.23
N GLN A 460 2.10 -9.53 -12.23
CA GLN A 460 1.83 -10.98 -12.31
C GLN A 460 3.11 -11.82 -12.25
N GLU A 461 4.20 -11.32 -12.83
CA GLU A 461 5.50 -11.99 -12.84
C GLU A 461 6.09 -12.16 -11.44
N ASP A 462 5.75 -11.27 -10.50
CA ASP A 462 6.15 -11.36 -9.10
C ASP A 462 5.48 -12.51 -8.35
N PHE A 463 4.35 -12.97 -8.85
CA PHE A 463 3.54 -14.07 -8.28
C PHE A 463 3.62 -15.35 -9.11
N SER A 464 4.64 -15.47 -9.95
CA SER A 464 4.86 -16.60 -10.83
C SER A 464 6.27 -17.16 -10.65
N THR A 465 6.42 -18.47 -10.78
CA THR A 465 7.72 -19.11 -11.00
C THR A 465 7.87 -19.46 -12.47
N ARG A 466 9.11 -19.42 -12.97
CA ARG A 466 9.38 -19.79 -14.36
C ARG A 466 9.31 -21.31 -14.51
N ARG A 467 8.41 -21.79 -15.35
CA ARG A 467 8.34 -23.18 -15.77
C ARG A 467 8.86 -23.29 -17.21
N THR A 468 9.83 -24.16 -17.44
CA THR A 468 10.33 -24.44 -18.80
C THR A 468 9.96 -25.87 -19.15
N ILE A 469 9.23 -26.03 -20.27
CA ILE A 469 8.87 -27.32 -20.85
C ILE A 469 9.79 -27.55 -22.05
N PHE A 470 10.53 -28.64 -22.01
CA PHE A 470 11.36 -29.07 -23.12
C PHE A 470 10.62 -30.12 -23.94
N ARG A 471 10.59 -29.95 -25.26
CA ARG A 471 10.01 -30.89 -26.20
C ARG A 471 11.03 -31.32 -27.23
N ALA A 472 11.16 -32.62 -27.43
CA ALA A 472 11.91 -33.14 -28.55
C ALA A 472 11.16 -32.86 -29.86
N VAL A 473 11.90 -32.35 -30.85
CA VAL A 473 11.39 -32.24 -32.24
C VAL A 473 11.85 -33.51 -32.99
N PRO A 474 10.92 -34.33 -33.50
CA PRO A 474 11.29 -35.51 -34.29
C PRO A 474 11.96 -35.07 -35.61
N ASP A 475 13.25 -35.12 -35.69
CA ASP A 475 13.99 -34.89 -36.93
C ASP A 475 14.52 -36.18 -37.58
N GLY A 476 14.14 -37.34 -37.03
CA GLY A 476 14.59 -38.65 -37.52
C GLY A 476 15.98 -39.07 -37.04
N SER A 477 16.73 -38.18 -36.38
CA SER A 477 18.04 -38.50 -35.76
C SER A 477 17.90 -38.53 -34.26
N GLY A 478 17.76 -39.71 -33.66
CA GLY A 478 17.88 -39.86 -32.23
C GLY A 478 19.26 -39.37 -31.76
N TRP A 479 19.36 -38.72 -30.61
CA TRP A 479 20.59 -38.15 -30.04
C TRP A 479 21.73 -39.22 -29.94
N PHE A 480 21.33 -40.47 -29.84
CA PHE A 480 22.27 -41.63 -29.81
C PHE A 480 22.53 -42.23 -31.19
N LEU A 481 21.86 -41.78 -32.27
CA LEU A 481 22.04 -42.35 -33.62
C LEU A 481 22.70 -41.35 -34.62
N GLY A 482 23.04 -40.15 -34.16
CA GLY A 482 23.58 -39.08 -35.01
C GLY A 482 25.11 -38.92 -34.96
N SER A 483 25.83 -39.88 -34.45
CA SER A 483 27.31 -39.85 -34.42
C SER A 483 27.88 -41.18 -34.96
N VAL A 484 27.69 -41.42 -36.23
CA VAL A 484 28.62 -42.27 -37.02
C VAL A 484 28.86 -41.58 -38.35
#